data_91f961894b5c925fbe39302f7589315b
#
_entry.id   91f961894b5c925fbe39302f7589315b
#
_cell.length_a   1.000
_cell.length_b   1.000
_cell.length_c   1.000
_cell.angle_alpha   90.00
_cell.angle_beta   90.00
_cell.angle_gamma   90.00
#
_symmetry.space_group_name_H-M   'P 1'
#
loop_
_entity.id
_entity.type
_entity.pdbx_description
1 polymer ?
#
loop_
_entity_poly.entity_id
_entity_poly.type
_entity_poly.pdbx_seq_one_letter_code
_entity_poly.pdbx_strand_id
1 'polypeptide(L)'
;MVTPITRRNMLAFGLCAGFAPLTIGASGQAQATEALWRKLRAGGYTILLRHTNAPGTGDPRNFELGNCATQRNLDSRGRLDARRIGARIAASGAVVTEVLTSQWCRCTDTAELAFEDKQIEPFAPINSFFRKPELADEQTAATIERILSFSGIGNQVMVTHQVNITALTGERPRQGEAVVVEPNATFDAIKRTGRLTF
;
A
#
# COMPACT_ATOMS: atom_id res chain seq x y z
N MET A 1 -26.63 40.70 77.25
CA MET A 1 -26.42 41.41 75.99
C MET A 1 -25.34 40.67 75.24
N VAL A 2 -25.73 39.86 74.20
CA VAL A 2 -24.83 39.06 73.45
C VAL A 2 -24.99 39.47 72.00
N THR A 3 -23.91 39.99 71.36
CA THR A 3 -23.86 40.42 69.98
C THR A 3 -23.57 39.18 69.05
N PRO A 4 -24.23 39.04 67.88
CA PRO A 4 -24.00 37.93 66.98
C PRO A 4 -22.85 38.22 66.01
N ILE A 5 -22.03 37.21 65.79
CA ILE A 5 -20.91 37.16 64.85
C ILE A 5 -21.42 36.85 63.42
N THR A 6 -21.16 37.76 62.50
CA THR A 6 -21.46 37.66 61.06
C THR A 6 -20.42 36.79 60.35
N ARG A 7 -20.85 35.66 59.72
CA ARG A 7 -20.01 34.85 58.85
C ARG A 7 -19.90 35.49 57.47
N ARG A 8 -18.69 35.85 57.07
CA ARG A 8 -18.33 36.27 55.69
C ARG A 8 -18.20 35.00 54.84
N ASN A 9 -19.04 34.90 53.83
CA ASN A 9 -18.93 33.86 52.79
C ASN A 9 -17.75 34.23 51.85
N MET A 10 -16.70 33.42 51.82
CA MET A 10 -15.69 33.42 50.76
C MET A 10 -16.20 32.52 49.62
N LEU A 11 -16.54 33.15 48.49
CA LEU A 11 -16.74 32.49 47.20
C LEU A 11 -15.40 32.17 46.61
N ALA A 12 -15.00 30.91 46.60
CA ALA A 12 -13.86 30.42 45.88
C ALA A 12 -14.28 30.20 44.41
N PHE A 13 -13.78 31.04 43.51
CA PHE A 13 -13.86 30.80 42.05
C PHE A 13 -12.81 29.77 41.69
N GLY A 14 -13.28 28.52 41.45
CA GLY A 14 -12.49 27.45 40.84
C GLY A 14 -12.37 27.69 39.34
N LEU A 15 -11.17 28.09 38.86
CA LEU A 15 -10.83 28.05 37.44
C LEU A 15 -10.67 26.59 37.01
N CYS A 16 -11.69 26.00 36.37
CA CYS A 16 -11.54 24.77 35.62
C CYS A 16 -10.85 25.11 34.29
N ALA A 17 -9.52 24.92 34.22
CA ALA A 17 -8.81 24.88 32.97
C ALA A 17 -9.17 23.59 32.22
N GLY A 18 -10.07 23.72 31.25
CA GLY A 18 -10.43 22.61 30.35
C GLY A 18 -9.25 22.28 29.45
N PHE A 19 -8.61 21.14 29.71
CA PHE A 19 -7.71 20.51 28.74
C PHE A 19 -8.56 19.93 27.62
N ALA A 20 -8.63 20.62 26.49
CA ALA A 20 -9.13 20.04 25.25
C ALA A 20 -8.06 19.09 24.71
N PRO A 21 -8.34 17.80 24.47
CA PRO A 21 -7.38 16.91 23.83
C PRO A 21 -7.17 17.37 22.38
N LEU A 22 -5.94 17.68 22.03
CA LEU A 22 -5.54 17.93 20.64
C LEU A 22 -5.67 16.63 19.82
N THR A 23 -6.77 16.44 19.09
CA THR A 23 -7.01 15.36 18.12
C THR A 23 -6.39 15.69 16.75
N ILE A 24 -5.10 16.04 16.70
CA ILE A 24 -4.43 16.48 15.46
C ILE A 24 -3.99 15.32 14.56
N GLY A 25 -3.99 14.07 15.05
CA GLY A 25 -3.43 12.94 14.27
C GLY A 25 -4.34 12.36 13.18
N ALA A 26 -5.63 12.25 13.42
CA ALA A 26 -6.55 11.54 12.50
C ALA A 26 -6.95 12.35 11.27
N SER A 27 -7.06 13.66 11.37
CA SER A 27 -7.46 14.54 10.26
C SER A 27 -6.36 14.68 9.19
N GLY A 28 -5.11 14.78 9.57
CA GLY A 28 -3.98 14.91 8.64
C GLY A 28 -3.76 13.66 7.78
N GLN A 29 -3.90 12.47 8.36
CA GLN A 29 -3.73 11.21 7.63
C GLN A 29 -4.89 10.95 6.65
N ALA A 30 -6.12 11.27 7.04
CA ALA A 30 -7.28 11.17 6.16
C ALA A 30 -7.16 12.13 4.95
N GLN A 31 -6.71 13.35 5.18
CA GLN A 31 -6.48 14.34 4.11
C GLN A 31 -5.36 13.91 3.16
N ALA A 32 -4.25 13.36 3.67
CA ALA A 32 -3.15 12.84 2.86
C ALA A 32 -3.61 11.66 1.99
N THR A 33 -4.43 10.77 2.55
CA THR A 33 -5.01 9.64 1.82
C THR A 33 -5.95 10.11 0.72
N GLU A 34 -6.83 11.09 0.98
CA GLU A 34 -7.72 11.64 -0.04
C GLU A 34 -6.96 12.42 -1.13
N ALA A 35 -5.90 13.11 -0.78
CA ALA A 35 -5.03 13.75 -1.77
C ALA A 35 -4.38 12.72 -2.70
N LEU A 36 -3.99 11.55 -2.18
CA LEU A 36 -3.45 10.46 -2.98
C LEU A 36 -4.50 9.85 -3.91
N TRP A 37 -5.73 9.63 -3.44
CA TRP A 37 -6.82 9.16 -4.27
C TRP A 37 -7.18 10.14 -5.39
N ARG A 38 -7.14 11.45 -5.15
CA ARG A 38 -7.32 12.46 -6.21
C ARG A 38 -6.27 12.35 -7.30
N LYS A 39 -5.00 12.11 -6.95
CA LYS A 39 -3.93 11.86 -7.91
C LYS A 39 -4.20 10.61 -8.73
N LEU A 40 -4.56 9.50 -8.10
CA LEU A 40 -4.87 8.25 -8.78
C LEU A 40 -6.09 8.36 -9.73
N ARG A 41 -7.08 9.21 -9.40
CA ARG A 41 -8.18 9.51 -10.32
C ARG A 41 -7.73 10.27 -11.57
N ALA A 42 -6.65 11.05 -11.47
CA ALA A 42 -6.07 11.73 -12.63
C ALA A 42 -5.26 10.78 -13.53
N GLY A 43 -4.81 9.63 -13.01
CA GLY A 43 -4.01 8.64 -13.74
C GLY A 43 -2.53 8.98 -13.85
N GLY A 44 -1.77 8.10 -14.49
CA GLY A 44 -0.32 8.26 -14.71
C GLY A 44 0.56 7.75 -13.57
N TYR A 45 0.01 6.96 -12.66
CA TYR A 45 0.72 6.41 -11.51
C TYR A 45 0.88 4.89 -11.62
N THR A 46 1.92 4.37 -10.96
CA THR A 46 2.07 2.93 -10.71
C THR A 46 1.81 2.63 -9.23
N ILE A 47 0.93 1.67 -8.99
CA ILE A 47 0.59 1.15 -7.66
C ILE A 47 1.38 -0.14 -7.44
N LEU A 48 2.43 -0.08 -6.64
CA LEU A 48 3.25 -1.23 -6.25
C LEU A 48 2.56 -1.93 -5.08
N LEU A 49 1.75 -2.95 -5.37
CA LEU A 49 0.97 -3.69 -4.38
C LEU A 49 1.76 -4.92 -3.91
N ARG A 50 2.04 -5.01 -2.60
CA ARG A 50 2.52 -6.26 -2.03
C ARG A 50 1.37 -7.27 -1.98
N HIS A 51 1.63 -8.52 -2.43
CA HIS A 51 0.65 -9.60 -2.32
C HIS A 51 -0.04 -9.62 -0.95
N THR A 52 -1.27 -10.07 -0.90
CA THR A 52 -2.08 -10.14 0.32
C THR A 52 -1.62 -11.27 1.26
N ASN A 53 -2.36 -11.52 2.34
CA ASN A 53 -1.92 -12.40 3.41
C ASN A 53 -1.57 -13.81 2.91
N ALA A 54 -0.31 -14.17 3.04
CA ALA A 54 0.25 -15.50 2.82
C ALA A 54 1.08 -15.84 4.06
N PRO A 55 0.61 -16.71 4.97
CA PRO A 55 1.26 -17.00 6.25
C PRO A 55 2.68 -17.54 6.11
N GLY A 56 3.56 -17.17 7.03
CA GLY A 56 4.95 -17.60 7.07
C GLY A 56 5.91 -16.67 6.32
N THR A 57 7.17 -17.09 6.18
CA THR A 57 8.26 -16.34 5.56
C THR A 57 9.00 -17.21 4.55
N GLY A 58 9.32 -16.64 3.40
CA GLY A 58 9.97 -17.37 2.29
C GLY A 58 9.05 -18.40 1.64
N ASP A 59 9.62 -19.27 0.85
CA ASP A 59 8.95 -20.40 0.20
C ASP A 59 9.59 -21.73 0.67
N PRO A 60 8.90 -22.87 0.54
CA PRO A 60 9.46 -24.19 0.85
C PRO A 60 10.78 -24.49 0.10
N ARG A 61 11.57 -25.43 0.58
CA ARG A 61 12.87 -25.76 -0.06
C ARG A 61 12.71 -26.33 -1.46
N ASN A 62 11.61 -27.03 -1.70
CA ASN A 62 11.22 -27.62 -2.99
C ASN A 62 10.44 -26.65 -3.88
N PHE A 63 10.60 -25.36 -3.70
CA PHE A 63 9.94 -24.31 -4.49
C PHE A 63 10.21 -24.51 -5.99
N GLU A 64 9.13 -24.51 -6.77
CA GLU A 64 9.13 -24.50 -8.22
C GLU A 64 8.21 -23.40 -8.74
N LEU A 65 8.73 -22.57 -9.66
CA LEU A 65 7.91 -21.56 -10.32
C LEU A 65 6.88 -22.26 -11.22
N GLY A 66 5.63 -21.78 -11.17
CA GLY A 66 4.52 -22.40 -11.91
C GLY A 66 3.84 -23.57 -11.19
N ASN A 67 4.41 -24.10 -10.11
CA ASN A 67 3.81 -25.16 -9.30
C ASN A 67 3.37 -24.63 -7.93
N CYS A 68 2.10 -24.19 -7.83
CA CYS A 68 1.58 -23.57 -6.62
C CYS A 68 1.60 -24.51 -5.39
N ALA A 69 1.58 -25.82 -5.58
CA ALA A 69 1.66 -26.76 -4.46
C ALA A 69 3.01 -26.72 -3.72
N THR A 70 4.04 -26.18 -4.35
CA THR A 70 5.38 -26.03 -3.78
C THR A 70 5.65 -24.61 -3.25
N GLN A 71 4.64 -23.75 -3.25
CA GLN A 71 4.78 -22.35 -2.89
C GLN A 71 4.04 -22.01 -1.60
N ARG A 72 4.44 -20.91 -0.97
CA ARG A 72 3.68 -20.27 0.08
C ARG A 72 2.56 -19.45 -0.55
N ASN A 73 1.31 -19.85 -0.33
CA ASN A 73 0.13 -19.30 -0.98
C ASN A 73 -0.72 -18.43 -0.04
N LEU A 74 -1.70 -17.74 -0.62
CA LEU A 74 -2.70 -16.99 0.14
C LEU A 74 -3.55 -17.93 1.01
N ASP A 75 -3.84 -17.50 2.21
CA ASP A 75 -4.90 -18.12 3.02
C ASP A 75 -6.28 -17.52 2.67
N SER A 76 -7.33 -17.94 3.38
CA SER A 76 -8.69 -17.44 3.18
C SER A 76 -8.80 -15.93 3.44
N ARG A 77 -8.06 -15.42 4.43
CA ARG A 77 -7.99 -13.99 4.73
C ARG A 77 -7.33 -13.23 3.58
N GLY A 78 -6.19 -13.72 3.07
CA GLY A 78 -5.51 -13.10 1.94
C GLY A 78 -6.39 -13.00 0.70
N ARG A 79 -7.16 -14.06 0.39
CA ARG A 79 -8.13 -14.05 -0.71
C ARG A 79 -9.24 -13.01 -0.52
N LEU A 80 -9.75 -12.87 0.71
CA LEU A 80 -10.75 -11.86 1.03
C LEU A 80 -10.16 -10.44 0.95
N ASP A 81 -8.97 -10.24 1.48
CA ASP A 81 -8.28 -8.94 1.46
C ASP A 81 -7.97 -8.51 0.01
N ALA A 82 -7.61 -9.43 -0.90
CA ALA A 82 -7.42 -9.13 -2.31
C ALA A 82 -8.70 -8.56 -2.97
N ARG A 83 -9.85 -9.19 -2.75
CA ARG A 83 -11.14 -8.68 -3.26
C ARG A 83 -11.50 -7.31 -2.67
N ARG A 84 -11.24 -7.11 -1.36
CA ARG A 84 -11.47 -5.81 -0.70
C ARG A 84 -10.60 -4.70 -1.30
N ILE A 85 -9.35 -5.00 -1.61
CA ILE A 85 -8.43 -4.06 -2.26
C ILE A 85 -8.98 -3.63 -3.61
N GLY A 86 -9.37 -4.58 -4.46
CA GLY A 86 -9.96 -4.29 -5.76
C GLY A 86 -11.24 -3.44 -5.64
N ALA A 87 -12.17 -3.83 -4.76
CA ALA A 87 -13.39 -3.09 -4.49
C ALA A 87 -13.09 -1.66 -3.99
N ARG A 88 -12.08 -1.48 -3.13
CA ARG A 88 -11.69 -0.16 -2.62
C ARG A 88 -11.10 0.73 -3.71
N ILE A 89 -10.25 0.18 -4.59
CA ILE A 89 -9.70 0.91 -5.74
C ILE A 89 -10.82 1.33 -6.69
N ALA A 90 -11.71 0.41 -7.06
CA ALA A 90 -12.87 0.69 -7.91
C ALA A 90 -13.78 1.78 -7.30
N ALA A 91 -14.13 1.66 -6.02
CA ALA A 91 -14.96 2.63 -5.32
C ALA A 91 -14.32 4.02 -5.19
N SER A 92 -12.99 4.12 -5.28
CA SER A 92 -12.27 5.40 -5.24
C SER A 92 -12.40 6.21 -6.55
N GLY A 93 -12.83 5.58 -7.64
CA GLY A 93 -12.86 6.16 -8.99
C GLY A 93 -11.49 6.20 -9.67
N ALA A 94 -10.45 5.59 -9.10
CA ALA A 94 -9.15 5.44 -9.74
C ALA A 94 -9.23 4.37 -10.84
N VAL A 95 -9.02 4.75 -12.09
CA VAL A 95 -9.05 3.83 -13.22
C VAL A 95 -7.73 3.04 -13.27
N VAL A 96 -7.81 1.71 -13.31
CA VAL A 96 -6.68 0.81 -13.55
C VAL A 96 -6.79 0.31 -14.99
N THR A 97 -5.75 0.52 -15.79
CA THR A 97 -5.71 0.14 -17.20
C THR A 97 -4.75 -1.01 -17.47
N GLU A 98 -3.83 -1.27 -16.56
CA GLU A 98 -2.83 -2.32 -16.70
C GLU A 98 -2.55 -2.99 -15.35
N VAL A 99 -2.48 -4.32 -15.35
CA VAL A 99 -2.14 -5.10 -14.16
C VAL A 99 -1.02 -6.09 -14.49
N LEU A 100 0.15 -5.85 -13.92
CA LEU A 100 1.30 -6.74 -13.98
C LEU A 100 1.42 -7.53 -12.68
N THR A 101 1.85 -8.77 -12.77
CA THR A 101 2.05 -9.61 -11.58
C THR A 101 3.36 -10.37 -11.62
N SER A 102 3.99 -10.52 -10.45
CA SER A 102 5.02 -11.53 -10.24
C SER A 102 4.43 -12.91 -10.52
N GLN A 103 5.24 -13.81 -11.06
CA GLN A 103 4.85 -15.19 -11.40
C GLN A 103 4.65 -16.11 -10.17
N TRP A 104 4.82 -15.61 -8.95
CA TRP A 104 4.49 -16.34 -7.73
C TRP A 104 2.99 -16.44 -7.54
N CYS A 105 2.49 -17.63 -7.23
CA CYS A 105 1.04 -17.90 -7.09
C CYS A 105 0.33 -16.94 -6.15
N ARG A 106 0.93 -16.55 -5.02
CA ARG A 106 0.35 -15.55 -4.12
C ARG A 106 0.19 -14.15 -4.74
N CYS A 107 1.04 -13.79 -5.72
CA CYS A 107 0.90 -12.54 -6.45
C CYS A 107 -0.17 -12.66 -7.54
N THR A 108 -0.15 -13.74 -8.31
CA THR A 108 -1.15 -14.04 -9.33
C THR A 108 -2.55 -14.12 -8.70
N ASP A 109 -2.72 -14.90 -7.63
CA ASP A 109 -3.99 -14.98 -6.89
C ASP A 109 -4.45 -13.60 -6.37
N THR A 110 -3.51 -12.76 -5.87
CA THR A 110 -3.85 -11.41 -5.41
C THR A 110 -4.33 -10.55 -6.58
N ALA A 111 -3.65 -10.59 -7.71
CA ALA A 111 -3.99 -9.80 -8.90
C ALA A 111 -5.35 -10.23 -9.49
N GLU A 112 -5.54 -11.53 -9.70
CA GLU A 112 -6.78 -12.08 -10.24
C GLU A 112 -8.00 -11.79 -9.37
N LEU A 113 -7.87 -11.91 -8.04
CA LEU A 113 -8.96 -11.65 -7.10
C LEU A 113 -9.25 -10.15 -6.90
N ALA A 114 -8.26 -9.28 -7.08
CA ALA A 114 -8.45 -7.85 -6.94
C ALA A 114 -8.94 -7.17 -8.24
N PHE A 115 -8.60 -7.75 -9.40
CA PHE A 115 -8.84 -7.15 -10.72
C PHE A 115 -9.48 -8.17 -11.68
N GLU A 116 -10.58 -8.81 -11.24
CA GLU A 116 -11.27 -9.90 -11.97
C GLU A 116 -11.71 -9.52 -13.40
N ASP A 117 -11.92 -8.22 -13.67
CA ASP A 117 -12.32 -7.67 -14.97
C ASP A 117 -11.14 -7.26 -15.86
N LYS A 118 -9.90 -7.48 -15.43
CA LYS A 118 -8.69 -7.07 -16.13
C LYS A 118 -7.89 -8.25 -16.66
N GLN A 119 -7.18 -8.02 -17.74
CA GLN A 119 -6.12 -8.92 -18.15
C GLN A 119 -4.94 -8.81 -17.19
N ILE A 120 -4.50 -9.93 -16.64
CA ILE A 120 -3.34 -10.00 -15.74
C ILE A 120 -2.13 -10.49 -16.55
N GLU A 121 -1.09 -9.66 -16.59
CA GLU A 121 0.12 -9.97 -17.34
C GLU A 121 1.27 -10.38 -16.40
N PRO A 122 1.85 -11.58 -16.55
CA PRO A 122 3.05 -11.96 -15.83
C PRO A 122 4.26 -11.10 -16.25
N PHE A 123 4.96 -10.52 -15.27
CA PHE A 123 6.13 -9.69 -15.49
C PHE A 123 7.28 -10.16 -14.59
N ALA A 124 8.23 -10.88 -15.18
CA ALA A 124 9.33 -11.51 -14.44
C ALA A 124 10.20 -10.55 -13.62
N PRO A 125 10.50 -9.30 -14.04
CA PRO A 125 11.29 -8.38 -13.25
C PRO A 125 10.76 -8.04 -11.87
N ILE A 126 9.46 -8.25 -11.60
CA ILE A 126 8.88 -8.08 -10.26
C ILE A 126 8.77 -9.40 -9.46
N ASN A 127 9.43 -10.46 -9.91
CA ASN A 127 9.60 -11.71 -9.16
C ASN A 127 10.43 -11.49 -7.90
N SER A 128 10.20 -12.32 -6.86
CA SER A 128 10.93 -12.18 -5.61
C SER A 128 12.39 -12.58 -5.76
N PHE A 129 13.28 -11.67 -5.49
CA PHE A 129 14.71 -11.96 -5.36
C PHE A 129 15.16 -12.23 -3.92
N PHE A 130 14.23 -12.51 -3.00
CA PHE A 130 14.53 -12.79 -1.58
C PHE A 130 15.58 -13.88 -1.38
N ARG A 131 15.57 -14.91 -2.22
CA ARG A 131 16.57 -16.00 -2.22
C ARG A 131 17.71 -15.83 -3.20
N LYS A 132 17.64 -14.83 -4.07
CA LYS A 132 18.60 -14.53 -5.12
C LYS A 132 18.88 -13.04 -5.15
N PRO A 133 19.48 -12.48 -4.08
CA PRO A 133 19.71 -11.04 -3.95
C PRO A 133 20.59 -10.47 -5.07
N GLU A 134 21.36 -11.32 -5.75
CA GLU A 134 22.17 -10.97 -6.93
C GLU A 134 21.32 -10.47 -8.13
N LEU A 135 20.02 -10.79 -8.16
CA LEU A 135 19.10 -10.32 -9.21
C LEU A 135 18.50 -8.96 -8.90
N ALA A 136 18.75 -8.37 -7.73
CA ALA A 136 18.06 -7.17 -7.26
C ALA A 136 18.25 -5.98 -8.21
N ASP A 137 19.48 -5.70 -8.62
CA ASP A 137 19.80 -4.53 -9.45
C ASP A 137 19.20 -4.64 -10.84
N GLU A 138 19.36 -5.79 -11.52
CA GLU A 138 18.78 -6.05 -12.84
C GLU A 138 17.25 -5.94 -12.83
N GLN A 139 16.60 -6.61 -11.89
CA GLN A 139 15.14 -6.61 -11.77
C GLN A 139 14.61 -5.22 -11.40
N THR A 140 15.30 -4.48 -10.54
CA THR A 140 14.93 -3.12 -10.15
C THR A 140 15.03 -2.18 -11.36
N ALA A 141 16.12 -2.23 -12.12
CA ALA A 141 16.31 -1.42 -13.33
C ALA A 141 15.21 -1.69 -14.38
N ALA A 142 14.94 -2.97 -14.69
CA ALA A 142 13.89 -3.34 -15.63
C ALA A 142 12.49 -2.92 -15.16
N THR A 143 12.26 -2.92 -13.84
CA THR A 143 10.98 -2.46 -13.28
C THR A 143 10.85 -0.94 -13.37
N ILE A 144 11.92 -0.18 -13.13
CA ILE A 144 11.95 1.28 -13.33
C ILE A 144 11.66 1.62 -14.78
N GLU A 145 12.36 0.99 -15.73
CA GLU A 145 12.12 1.18 -17.16
C GLU A 145 10.65 0.94 -17.54
N ARG A 146 10.04 -0.13 -17.02
CA ARG A 146 8.62 -0.44 -17.24
C ARG A 146 7.69 0.63 -16.67
N ILE A 147 8.00 1.18 -15.50
CA ILE A 147 7.23 2.28 -14.89
C ILE A 147 7.38 3.56 -15.73
N LEU A 148 8.59 3.89 -16.18
CA LEU A 148 8.85 5.08 -16.98
C LEU A 148 8.20 5.02 -18.36
N SER A 149 8.09 3.83 -18.95
CA SER A 149 7.43 3.60 -20.25
C SER A 149 5.90 3.60 -20.17
N PHE A 150 5.30 3.57 -18.96
CA PHE A 150 3.86 3.59 -18.82
C PHE A 150 3.29 4.96 -19.16
N SER A 151 2.50 5.04 -20.24
CA SER A 151 1.87 6.27 -20.75
C SER A 151 0.33 6.15 -20.80
N GLY A 152 -0.25 5.21 -20.07
CA GLY A 152 -1.69 4.96 -20.04
C GLY A 152 -2.50 6.11 -19.45
N ILE A 153 -3.77 6.25 -19.87
CA ILE A 153 -4.71 7.26 -19.37
C ILE A 153 -5.08 7.00 -17.90
N GLY A 154 -5.02 5.72 -17.44
CA GLY A 154 -5.31 5.31 -16.06
C GLY A 154 -4.02 5.07 -15.27
N ASN A 155 -4.08 4.09 -14.38
CA ASN A 155 -2.96 3.68 -13.55
C ASN A 155 -2.52 2.26 -13.90
N GLN A 156 -1.24 1.98 -13.70
CA GLN A 156 -0.66 0.66 -13.72
C GLN A 156 -0.66 0.08 -12.29
N VAL A 157 -0.93 -1.20 -12.16
CA VAL A 157 -0.74 -1.94 -10.90
C VAL A 157 0.33 -3.00 -11.10
N MET A 158 1.26 -3.11 -10.18
CA MET A 158 2.25 -4.18 -10.13
C MET A 158 2.09 -4.96 -8.82
N VAL A 159 1.59 -6.20 -8.90
CA VAL A 159 1.46 -7.08 -7.73
C VAL A 159 2.75 -7.85 -7.52
N THR A 160 3.45 -7.57 -6.43
CA THR A 160 4.82 -8.02 -6.20
C THR A 160 5.12 -8.32 -4.72
N HIS A 161 6.38 -8.28 -4.34
CA HIS A 161 6.91 -8.66 -3.03
C HIS A 161 7.54 -7.48 -2.30
N GLN A 162 7.68 -7.62 -0.97
CA GLN A 162 8.31 -6.58 -0.15
C GLN A 162 9.70 -6.22 -0.63
N VAL A 163 10.53 -7.21 -1.01
CA VAL A 163 11.92 -6.97 -1.42
C VAL A 163 12.00 -6.08 -2.65
N ASN A 164 11.14 -6.30 -3.64
CA ASN A 164 11.06 -5.49 -4.85
C ASN A 164 10.60 -4.05 -4.53
N ILE A 165 9.53 -3.90 -3.73
CA ILE A 165 9.04 -2.57 -3.35
C ILE A 165 10.09 -1.82 -2.52
N THR A 166 10.81 -2.52 -1.64
CA THR A 166 11.87 -1.91 -0.84
C THR A 166 13.05 -1.46 -1.69
N ALA A 167 13.47 -2.25 -2.68
CA ALA A 167 14.54 -1.85 -3.59
C ALA A 167 14.15 -0.62 -4.43
N LEU A 168 12.90 -0.57 -4.91
CA LEU A 168 12.37 0.53 -5.71
C LEU A 168 12.15 1.84 -4.94
N THR A 169 11.77 1.76 -3.65
CA THR A 169 11.20 2.92 -2.94
C THR A 169 11.77 3.17 -1.54
N GLY A 170 12.54 2.25 -1.00
CA GLY A 170 12.97 2.26 0.41
C GLY A 170 11.88 1.84 1.41
N GLU A 171 10.62 1.73 0.97
CA GLU A 171 9.47 1.41 1.83
C GLU A 171 9.34 -0.10 2.09
N ARG A 172 8.82 -0.44 3.27
CA ARG A 172 8.54 -1.83 3.67
C ARG A 172 7.04 -2.02 3.92
N PRO A 173 6.20 -2.15 2.87
CA PRO A 173 4.77 -2.33 3.03
C PRO A 173 4.45 -3.67 3.69
N ARG A 174 3.37 -3.71 4.48
CA ARG A 174 2.79 -4.97 4.96
C ARG A 174 2.11 -5.69 3.79
N GLN A 175 1.76 -6.96 4.00
CA GLN A 175 0.96 -7.71 3.02
C GLN A 175 -0.38 -7.01 2.79
N GLY A 176 -0.75 -6.81 1.52
CA GLY A 176 -1.94 -6.07 1.13
C GLY A 176 -1.81 -4.54 1.16
N GLU A 177 -0.66 -3.97 1.52
CA GLU A 177 -0.41 -2.53 1.39
C GLU A 177 0.29 -2.20 0.06
N ALA A 178 0.13 -0.97 -0.40
CA ALA A 178 0.75 -0.52 -1.63
C ALA A 178 1.54 0.78 -1.45
N VAL A 179 2.57 0.94 -2.27
CA VAL A 179 3.30 2.20 -2.46
C VAL A 179 2.97 2.74 -3.84
N VAL A 180 2.59 4.01 -3.91
CA VAL A 180 2.29 4.69 -5.18
C VAL A 180 3.52 5.46 -5.61
N VAL A 181 3.89 5.29 -6.87
CA VAL A 181 5.01 6.00 -7.50
C VAL A 181 4.56 6.68 -8.78
N GLU A 182 5.27 7.72 -9.17
CA GLU A 182 5.13 8.42 -10.44
C GLU A 182 6.47 8.44 -11.18
N PRO A 183 6.48 8.44 -12.53
CA PRO A 183 7.69 8.68 -13.30
C PRO A 183 8.32 10.01 -12.94
N ASN A 184 9.64 10.04 -12.81
CA ASN A 184 10.41 11.26 -12.67
C ASN A 184 11.31 11.43 -13.90
N ALA A 185 10.74 11.99 -14.95
CA ALA A 185 11.42 12.13 -16.25
C ALA A 185 12.73 12.96 -16.19
N THR A 186 12.90 13.79 -15.16
CA THR A 186 14.12 14.62 -15.02
C THR A 186 15.34 13.79 -14.64
N PHE A 187 15.16 12.63 -13.99
CA PHE A 187 16.25 11.83 -13.43
C PHE A 187 16.24 10.37 -13.94
N ASP A 188 15.46 10.03 -14.96
CA ASP A 188 15.22 8.63 -15.38
C ASP A 188 14.94 7.70 -14.20
N ALA A 189 14.13 8.17 -13.26
CA ALA A 189 13.86 7.54 -11.98
C ALA A 189 12.37 7.57 -11.65
N ILE A 190 12.02 6.90 -10.58
CA ILE A 190 10.66 6.96 -10.02
C ILE A 190 10.65 7.80 -8.74
N LYS A 191 9.52 8.49 -8.51
CA LYS A 191 9.29 9.26 -7.30
C LYS A 191 8.17 8.65 -6.50
N ARG A 192 8.40 8.40 -5.22
CA ARG A 192 7.36 7.97 -4.29
C ARG A 192 6.34 9.08 -4.07
N THR A 193 5.07 8.79 -4.29
CA THR A 193 3.95 9.73 -4.14
C THR A 193 3.21 9.51 -2.83
N GLY A 194 3.06 8.25 -2.38
CA GLY A 194 2.39 7.95 -1.13
C GLY A 194 2.24 6.45 -0.87
N ARG A 195 1.49 6.10 0.19
CA ARG A 195 1.21 4.73 0.60
C ARG A 195 -0.29 4.53 0.76
N LEU A 196 -0.80 3.39 0.33
CA LEU A 196 -2.19 2.96 0.52
C LEU A 196 -2.25 1.80 1.51
N THR A 197 -3.17 1.93 2.44
CA THR A 197 -3.65 0.86 3.34
C THR A 197 -5.14 0.64 3.07
N PHE A 198 -5.57 -0.62 2.99
CA PHE A 198 -6.92 -1.00 2.59
C PHE A 198 -7.72 -1.65 3.72
#